data_c13270e2b6b18e371aefbd1d0c99ee7d
#
_entry.id   c13270e2b6b18e371aefbd1d0c99ee7d
#
_cell.length_a   1.000
_cell.length_b   1.000
_cell.length_c   1.000
_cell.angle_alpha   90.00
_cell.angle_beta   90.00
_cell.angle_gamma   90.00
#
_symmetry.space_group_name_H-M   'P 1'
#
loop_
_entity.id
_entity.type
_entity.pdbx_description
1 polymer ?
#
loop_
_entity_poly.entity_id
_entity_poly.type
_entity_poly.pdbx_seq_one_letter_code
_entity_poly.pdbx_strand_id
1 'polypeptide(L)'
;MIFIKSNTIYEVSLEDASIYKIEILKSDISIYIQLYNAKRVKIIFLNYYGIIDYHAIGQEIGDFEIQHDSDFIQQIILEEIESGASRAYMVGLTFTHFRLFETWKRKKILEIVCEKIEVEFKDNVA
;
A
#
# COMPACT_ATOMS: atom_id res chain seq x y z
N MET A 1 -0.95 -7.82 12.96
CA MET A 1 -0.72 -8.78 11.84
C MET A 1 -1.73 -8.51 10.74
N ILE A 2 -1.28 -8.54 9.51
CA ILE A 2 -2.15 -8.35 8.35
C ILE A 2 -2.64 -9.71 7.87
N PHE A 3 -3.95 -9.89 7.77
CA PHE A 3 -4.51 -11.10 7.18
C PHE A 3 -4.49 -10.94 5.66
N ILE A 4 -3.74 -11.81 5.01
CA ILE A 4 -3.64 -11.80 3.56
C ILE A 4 -4.66 -12.80 3.02
N LYS A 5 -5.85 -12.30 2.76
CA LYS A 5 -6.83 -12.99 1.94
C LYS A 5 -7.21 -12.03 0.83
N SER A 6 -7.63 -12.56 -0.28
CA SER A 6 -8.13 -11.73 -1.37
C SER A 6 -9.07 -10.66 -0.82
N ASN A 7 -8.75 -9.39 -1.08
CA ASN A 7 -9.54 -8.21 -0.71
C ASN A 7 -9.64 -7.87 0.78
N THR A 8 -8.95 -8.60 1.67
CA THR A 8 -9.15 -8.42 3.11
C THR A 8 -7.86 -8.09 3.84
N ILE A 9 -7.87 -7.00 4.62
CA ILE A 9 -6.80 -6.59 5.52
C ILE A 9 -7.42 -6.45 6.92
N TYR A 10 -6.87 -7.13 7.91
CA TYR A 10 -7.40 -7.11 9.28
C TYR A 10 -8.91 -7.39 9.33
N GLU A 11 -9.36 -8.37 8.57
CA GLU A 11 -10.78 -8.74 8.48
C GLU A 11 -11.67 -7.66 7.86
N VAL A 12 -11.08 -6.67 7.20
CA VAL A 12 -11.81 -5.63 6.48
C VAL A 12 -11.69 -5.90 5.00
N SER A 13 -12.82 -6.06 4.33
CA SER A 13 -12.85 -6.22 2.88
C SER A 13 -12.65 -4.88 2.20
N LEU A 14 -11.70 -4.83 1.26
CA LEU A 14 -11.50 -3.65 0.41
C LEU A 14 -12.30 -3.73 -0.89
N GLU A 15 -13.03 -4.82 -1.12
CA GLU A 15 -13.84 -4.96 -2.31
C GLU A 15 -14.91 -3.86 -2.36
N ASP A 16 -15.04 -3.22 -3.51
CA ASP A 16 -15.95 -2.10 -3.75
C ASP A 16 -15.66 -0.85 -2.91
N ALA A 17 -14.51 -0.80 -2.27
CA ALA A 17 -14.06 0.38 -1.57
C ALA A 17 -13.43 1.39 -2.54
N SER A 18 -13.26 2.62 -2.10
CA SER A 18 -12.59 3.64 -2.91
C SER A 18 -11.65 4.48 -2.07
N ILE A 19 -10.57 4.93 -2.71
CA ILE A 19 -9.62 5.84 -2.08
C ILE A 19 -10.13 7.26 -2.29
N TYR A 20 -10.25 8.03 -1.19
CA TYR A 20 -10.67 9.42 -1.32
C TYR A 20 -9.55 10.42 -0.96
N LYS A 21 -8.43 9.95 -0.41
CA LYS A 21 -7.30 10.82 -0.07
C LYS A 21 -6.01 10.02 0.00
N ILE A 22 -4.93 10.61 -0.46
CA ILE A 22 -3.57 10.08 -0.29
C ILE A 22 -2.75 11.20 0.34
N GLU A 23 -2.08 10.88 1.45
CA GLU A 23 -1.24 11.85 2.15
C GLU A 23 0.19 11.33 2.21
N ILE A 24 1.11 12.08 1.63
CA ILE A 24 2.52 11.70 1.61
C ILE A 24 3.26 12.59 2.60
N LEU A 25 3.78 11.97 3.64
CA LEU A 25 4.60 12.63 4.65
C LEU A 25 6.06 12.31 4.41
N LYS A 26 6.94 12.83 5.27
CA LYS A 26 8.39 12.69 5.07
C LYS A 26 8.84 11.24 4.93
N SER A 27 8.33 10.35 5.76
CA SER A 27 8.73 8.94 5.74
C SER A 27 7.57 7.98 5.57
N ASP A 28 6.33 8.46 5.65
CA ASP A 28 5.14 7.61 5.65
C ASP A 28 4.16 8.07 4.59
N ILE A 29 3.39 7.11 4.07
CA ILE A 29 2.26 7.38 3.19
C ILE A 29 1.02 6.86 3.88
N SER A 30 -0.05 7.66 3.86
CA SER A 30 -1.36 7.23 4.35
C SER A 30 -2.36 7.29 3.23
N ILE A 31 -3.12 6.21 3.05
CA ILE A 31 -4.26 6.22 2.14
C ILE A 31 -5.55 6.12 2.95
N TYR A 32 -6.52 6.92 2.56
CA TYR A 32 -7.80 7.02 3.23
C TYR A 32 -8.86 6.39 2.35
N ILE A 33 -9.51 5.36 2.86
CA ILE A 33 -10.41 4.51 2.09
C ILE A 33 -11.81 4.56 2.70
N GLN A 34 -12.79 4.71 1.84
CA GLN A 34 -14.20 4.56 2.21
C GLN A 34 -14.65 3.18 1.76
N LEU A 35 -15.13 2.38 2.72
CA LEU A 35 -15.62 1.03 2.47
C LEU A 35 -17.03 1.08 1.89
N TYR A 36 -17.47 -0.03 1.30
CA TYR A 36 -18.80 -0.15 0.71
C TYR A 36 -19.94 0.17 1.69
N ASN A 37 -19.69 -0.02 2.99
CA ASN A 37 -20.70 0.25 4.06
C ASN A 37 -20.57 1.66 4.63
N ALA A 38 -19.90 2.57 3.94
CA ALA A 38 -19.63 3.95 4.34
C ALA A 38 -18.69 4.11 5.54
N LYS A 39 -18.19 3.03 6.12
CA LYS A 39 -17.12 3.10 7.11
C LYS A 39 -15.82 3.51 6.48
N ARG A 40 -14.91 4.07 7.25
CA ARG A 40 -13.63 4.57 6.74
C ARG A 40 -12.48 3.88 7.43
N VAL A 41 -11.44 3.61 6.64
CA VAL A 41 -10.17 3.08 7.15
C VAL A 41 -9.04 3.94 6.62
N LYS A 42 -7.96 4.00 7.40
CA LYS A 42 -6.71 4.61 7.00
C LYS A 42 -5.66 3.52 6.99
N ILE A 43 -4.96 3.35 5.88
CA ILE A 43 -3.83 2.43 5.78
C ILE A 43 -2.56 3.26 5.75
N ILE A 44 -1.64 2.96 6.67
CA ILE A 44 -0.40 3.70 6.84
C ILE A 44 0.75 2.81 6.40
N PHE A 45 1.57 3.33 5.47
CA PHE A 45 2.75 2.66 4.95
C PHE A 45 3.97 3.33 5.57
N LEU A 46 4.56 2.66 6.55
CA LEU A 46 5.67 3.20 7.33
C LEU A 46 6.99 2.98 6.60
N ASN A 47 7.82 4.01 6.60
CA ASN A 47 9.13 4.01 5.95
C ASN A 47 9.01 3.54 4.50
N TYR A 48 8.28 4.31 3.69
CA TYR A 48 8.12 3.96 2.28
C TYR A 48 9.38 4.28 1.49
N TYR A 49 9.63 3.49 0.45
CA TYR A 49 10.76 3.64 -0.45
C TYR A 49 10.33 4.02 -1.86
N GLY A 50 9.10 3.76 -2.22
CA GLY A 50 8.60 4.09 -3.54
C GLY A 50 7.09 4.04 -3.60
N ILE A 51 6.53 4.83 -4.50
CA ILE A 51 5.10 4.85 -4.79
C ILE A 51 4.91 5.06 -6.28
N ILE A 52 3.96 4.31 -6.86
CA ILE A 52 3.48 4.54 -8.21
C ILE A 52 1.97 4.71 -8.11
N ASP A 53 1.50 5.90 -8.45
CA ASP A 53 0.08 6.24 -8.42
C ASP A 53 -0.46 6.29 -9.85
N TYR A 54 -1.43 5.43 -10.14
CA TYR A 54 -2.09 5.35 -11.44
C TYR A 54 -3.46 6.03 -11.37
N HIS A 55 -3.53 7.22 -10.76
CA HIS A 55 -4.77 7.95 -10.51
C HIS A 55 -5.73 7.17 -9.60
N ALA A 56 -5.21 6.73 -8.46
CA ALA A 56 -5.96 5.86 -7.55
C ALA A 56 -7.19 6.53 -6.93
N ILE A 57 -7.13 7.84 -6.66
CA ILE A 57 -8.26 8.55 -6.04
C ILE A 57 -9.48 8.49 -6.95
N GLY A 58 -10.60 8.06 -6.38
CA GLY A 58 -11.87 7.94 -7.10
C GLY A 58 -12.08 6.60 -7.78
N GLN A 59 -11.07 5.73 -7.84
CA GLN A 59 -11.25 4.42 -8.43
C GLN A 59 -11.72 3.40 -7.41
N GLU A 60 -12.52 2.45 -7.87
CA GLU A 60 -13.03 1.39 -7.05
C GLU A 60 -12.02 0.26 -6.94
N ILE A 61 -11.78 -0.19 -5.71
CA ILE A 61 -10.82 -1.25 -5.42
C ILE A 61 -11.49 -2.61 -5.63
N GLY A 62 -10.88 -3.47 -6.43
CA GLY A 62 -11.30 -4.84 -6.60
C GLY A 62 -10.57 -5.80 -5.67
N ASP A 63 -9.25 -5.72 -5.66
CA ASP A 63 -8.44 -6.54 -4.78
C ASP A 63 -7.08 -5.88 -4.52
N PHE A 64 -6.27 -6.54 -3.70
CA PHE A 64 -4.91 -6.11 -3.43
C PHE A 64 -3.98 -7.32 -3.35
N GLU A 65 -2.68 -7.07 -3.50
CA GLU A 65 -1.63 -8.05 -3.30
C GLU A 65 -0.55 -7.49 -2.39
N ILE A 66 0.05 -8.37 -1.60
CA ILE A 66 1.23 -8.02 -0.81
C ILE A 66 2.33 -9.02 -1.15
N GLN A 67 3.50 -8.51 -1.51
CA GLN A 67 4.68 -9.31 -1.81
C GLN A 67 5.85 -8.82 -0.98
N HIS A 68 6.73 -9.74 -0.58
CA HIS A 68 7.94 -9.41 0.17
C HIS A 68 9.19 -9.46 -0.70
N ASP A 69 9.03 -9.83 -1.95
CA ASP A 69 10.05 -9.75 -2.97
C ASP A 69 9.37 -9.52 -4.32
N SER A 70 9.91 -8.60 -5.10
CA SER A 70 9.35 -8.23 -6.40
C SER A 70 10.39 -7.47 -7.20
N ASP A 71 10.14 -7.30 -8.50
CA ASP A 71 11.02 -6.49 -9.35
C ASP A 71 11.11 -5.06 -8.85
N PHE A 72 10.01 -4.50 -8.38
CA PHE A 72 10.00 -3.15 -7.83
C PHE A 72 10.89 -3.05 -6.59
N ILE A 73 10.79 -4.03 -5.68
CA ILE A 73 11.66 -4.08 -4.49
C ILE A 73 13.12 -4.17 -4.91
N GLN A 74 13.46 -5.04 -5.86
CA GLN A 74 14.83 -5.20 -6.33
C GLN A 74 15.36 -3.93 -6.98
N GLN A 75 14.55 -3.23 -7.75
CA GLN A 75 14.93 -1.96 -8.34
C GLN A 75 15.25 -0.92 -7.26
N ILE A 76 14.43 -0.85 -6.22
CA ILE A 76 14.66 0.07 -5.09
C ILE A 76 15.97 -0.25 -4.39
N ILE A 77 16.24 -1.53 -4.11
CA ILE A 77 17.48 -1.96 -3.48
C ILE A 77 18.70 -1.52 -4.31
N LEU A 78 18.65 -1.72 -5.61
CA LEU A 78 19.74 -1.32 -6.51
C LEU A 78 19.95 0.19 -6.50
N GLU A 79 18.87 0.96 -6.56
CA GLU A 79 18.95 2.43 -6.54
C GLU A 79 19.53 2.94 -5.22
N GLU A 80 19.16 2.34 -4.09
CA GLU A 80 19.71 2.72 -2.80
C GLU A 80 21.19 2.39 -2.70
N ILE A 81 21.62 1.24 -3.21
CA ILE A 81 23.02 0.85 -3.25
C ILE A 81 23.83 1.82 -4.13
N GLU A 82 23.30 2.19 -5.28
CA GLU A 82 23.94 3.18 -6.17
C GLU A 82 24.07 4.54 -5.50
N SER A 83 23.14 4.87 -4.59
CA SER A 83 23.15 6.12 -3.84
C SER A 83 24.02 6.07 -2.58
N GLY A 84 24.70 4.95 -2.32
CA GLY A 84 25.66 4.84 -1.23
C GLY A 84 25.30 3.88 -0.10
N ALA A 85 24.11 3.27 -0.12
CA ALA A 85 23.75 2.30 0.91
C ALA A 85 24.55 1.01 0.74
N SER A 86 24.90 0.35 1.85
CA SER A 86 25.61 -0.91 1.77
C SER A 86 24.65 -2.03 1.37
N ARG A 87 25.15 -2.98 0.57
CA ARG A 87 24.37 -4.13 0.16
C ARG A 87 23.94 -4.95 1.39
N ALA A 88 24.84 -5.14 2.34
CA ALA A 88 24.54 -5.91 3.54
C ALA A 88 23.38 -5.29 4.35
N TYR A 89 23.38 -3.97 4.46
CA TYR A 89 22.31 -3.25 5.13
C TYR A 89 20.97 -3.43 4.41
N MET A 90 20.97 -3.25 3.09
CA MET A 90 19.74 -3.35 2.30
C MET A 90 19.17 -4.76 2.31
N VAL A 91 20.00 -5.77 2.24
CA VAL A 91 19.56 -7.19 2.28
C VAL A 91 18.94 -7.53 3.63
N GLY A 92 19.38 -6.87 4.72
CA GLY A 92 18.84 -7.08 6.06
C GLY A 92 17.48 -6.43 6.31
N LEU A 93 17.03 -5.55 5.41
CA LEU A 93 15.74 -4.88 5.57
C LEU A 93 14.59 -5.77 5.09
N THR A 94 13.44 -5.62 5.74
CA THR A 94 12.21 -6.26 5.31
C THR A 94 11.42 -5.27 4.46
N PHE A 95 11.12 -5.65 3.22
CA PHE A 95 10.34 -4.83 2.32
C PHE A 95 8.97 -5.47 2.10
N THR A 96 7.97 -4.61 1.97
CA THR A 96 6.61 -5.01 1.64
C THR A 96 6.17 -4.22 0.42
N HIS A 97 5.79 -4.92 -0.64
CA HIS A 97 5.25 -4.33 -1.87
C HIS A 97 3.75 -4.54 -1.87
N PHE A 98 3.01 -3.45 -1.73
CA PHE A 98 1.56 -3.43 -1.69
C PHE A 98 1.04 -2.92 -3.03
N ARG A 99 0.10 -3.65 -3.63
CA ARG A 99 -0.52 -3.27 -4.90
C ARG A 99 -2.03 -3.31 -4.77
N LEU A 100 -2.69 -2.28 -5.31
CA LEU A 100 -4.14 -2.23 -5.42
C LEU A 100 -4.54 -2.34 -6.88
N PHE A 101 -5.63 -3.06 -7.13
CA PHE A 101 -6.16 -3.29 -8.46
C PHE A 101 -7.62 -2.84 -8.52
N GLU A 102 -8.04 -2.31 -9.67
CA GLU A 102 -9.43 -1.93 -9.87
C GLU A 102 -10.32 -3.16 -10.11
N THR A 103 -11.62 -2.97 -9.93
CA THR A 103 -12.60 -4.05 -9.96
C THR A 103 -12.75 -4.71 -11.34
N TRP A 104 -12.91 -3.92 -12.37
CA TRP A 104 -13.40 -4.44 -13.66
C TRP A 104 -12.32 -5.05 -14.54
N LYS A 105 -11.18 -4.38 -14.68
CA LYS A 105 -10.10 -4.82 -15.58
C LYS A 105 -8.88 -5.31 -14.84
N ARG A 106 -8.92 -5.28 -13.54
CA ARG A 106 -7.80 -5.63 -12.66
C ARG A 106 -6.52 -4.88 -13.03
N LYS A 107 -6.67 -3.64 -13.44
CA LYS A 107 -5.51 -2.76 -13.65
C LYS A 107 -4.97 -2.29 -12.31
N LYS A 108 -3.66 -2.13 -12.23
CA LYS A 108 -3.05 -1.53 -11.05
C LYS A 108 -3.49 -0.09 -10.92
N ILE A 109 -3.87 0.31 -9.71
CA ILE A 109 -4.22 1.70 -9.42
C ILE A 109 -3.23 2.36 -8.48
N LEU A 110 -2.50 1.56 -7.69
CA LEU A 110 -1.52 2.08 -6.75
C LEU A 110 -0.52 0.98 -6.39
N GLU A 111 0.77 1.36 -6.28
CA GLU A 111 1.82 0.47 -5.78
C GLU A 111 2.67 1.24 -4.77
N ILE A 112 2.92 0.63 -3.62
CA ILE A 112 3.76 1.22 -2.57
C ILE A 112 4.71 0.15 -2.05
N VAL A 113 5.98 0.50 -1.92
CA VAL A 113 6.98 -0.32 -1.24
C VAL A 113 7.36 0.38 0.06
N CYS A 114 7.26 -0.34 1.16
CA CYS A 114 7.50 0.18 2.50
C CYS A 114 8.07 -0.91 3.41
N GLU A 115 8.39 -0.55 4.66
CA GLU A 115 8.86 -1.54 5.64
C GLU A 115 7.72 -2.18 6.39
N LYS A 116 6.67 -1.42 6.71
CA LYS A 116 5.57 -1.90 7.53
C LYS A 116 4.26 -1.25 7.13
N ILE A 117 3.16 -2.00 7.27
CA ILE A 117 1.81 -1.51 7.01
C ILE A 117 1.01 -1.57 8.29
N GLU A 118 0.30 -0.49 8.61
CA GLU A 118 -0.64 -0.43 9.73
C GLU A 118 -2.01 -0.03 9.23
N VAL A 119 -3.05 -0.51 9.89
CA VAL A 119 -4.43 -0.17 9.56
C VAL A 119 -5.07 0.50 10.77
N GLU A 120 -5.68 1.65 10.54
CA GLU A 120 -6.36 2.43 11.55
C GLU A 120 -7.82 2.61 11.15
N PHE A 121 -8.71 2.15 12.01
CA PHE A 121 -10.14 2.28 11.75
C PHE A 121 -10.61 3.67 12.20
N LYS A 122 -11.33 4.34 11.32
CA LYS A 122 -11.95 5.61 11.62
C LYS A 122 -13.41 5.36 12.02
N ASP A 123 -13.79 5.85 13.18
CA ASP A 123 -15.19 5.83 13.56
C ASP A 123 -15.99 6.66 12.54
N ASN A 124 -17.31 6.38 12.48
CA ASN A 124 -18.23 7.06 11.57
C ASN A 124 -18.44 8.53 11.88
N VAL A 125 -17.44 9.17 12.40
CA VAL A 125 -17.51 10.60 12.61
C VAL A 125 -16.98 11.26 11.36
N ALA A 126 -17.83 11.98 10.77
CA ALA A 126 -17.53 12.70 9.55
C ALA A 126 -16.23 13.49 9.67
#